data_451523a83f69bd9c4f95bf7c763485c7
#
_entry.id   451523a83f69bd9c4f95bf7c763485c7
#
_cell.length_a   1.000
_cell.length_b   1.000
_cell.length_c   1.000
_cell.angle_alpha   90.00
_cell.angle_beta   90.00
_cell.angle_gamma   90.00
#
_symmetry.space_group_name_H-M   'P 1'
#
loop_
_entity.id
_entity.type
_entity.pdbx_description
1 polymer ?
#
loop_
_entity_poly.entity_id
_entity_poly.type
_entity_poly.pdbx_seq_one_letter_code
_entity_poly.pdbx_strand_id
1 'polypeptide(L)'
;QRQDQKDVRAFVEKLEAGWEKDVPAVTAHAKTLLKVSKEKAVEYLHAYNVRMLNEAQAAVAEKLEEKAPWTLAVMADSINPKSDEKVEVVLFSSGKLDATKADPKQTWGGVGRASIGNKITMSQKLAQPVKAEARDIDGDGLKDMVFTFTQKGLAQNMLAGANYDIWLHTYVDGKRVAAMDTAFIETEGYKG
;
A
#
# COMPACT_ATOMS: atom_id res chain seq x y z
N GLN A 1 -24.43 4.57 -28.26
CA GLN A 1 -23.75 4.27 -26.98
C GLN A 1 -22.46 5.07 -26.94
N ARG A 2 -22.25 5.85 -25.90
CA ARG A 2 -21.05 6.64 -25.71
C ARG A 2 -19.84 5.71 -25.54
N GLN A 3 -18.68 6.15 -26.01
CA GLN A 3 -17.41 5.37 -25.89
C GLN A 3 -17.14 4.98 -24.44
N ASP A 4 -17.38 5.89 -23.52
CA ASP A 4 -17.25 5.73 -22.08
C ASP A 4 -18.00 4.49 -21.52
N GLN A 5 -19.20 4.20 -22.05
CA GLN A 5 -20.01 3.03 -21.64
C GLN A 5 -19.43 1.71 -22.15
N LYS A 6 -18.79 1.73 -23.33
CA LYS A 6 -18.10 0.54 -23.87
C LYS A 6 -16.85 0.23 -23.07
N ASP A 7 -16.13 1.27 -22.67
CA ASP A 7 -14.88 1.15 -21.91
C ASP A 7 -15.16 0.63 -20.48
N VAL A 8 -16.22 1.15 -19.82
CA VAL A 8 -16.68 0.64 -18.51
C VAL A 8 -17.13 -0.81 -18.61
N ARG A 9 -17.87 -1.19 -19.65
CA ARG A 9 -18.32 -2.57 -19.83
C ARG A 9 -17.15 -3.53 -20.06
N ALA A 10 -16.19 -3.17 -20.92
CA ALA A 10 -14.99 -3.96 -21.13
C ALA A 10 -14.12 -4.08 -19.87
N PHE A 11 -14.13 -3.07 -19.02
CA PHE A 11 -13.47 -3.10 -17.71
C PHE A 11 -14.16 -4.08 -16.75
N VAL A 12 -15.50 -4.02 -16.65
CA VAL A 12 -16.27 -4.94 -15.80
C VAL A 12 -16.09 -6.40 -16.25
N GLU A 13 -16.16 -6.67 -17.56
CA GLU A 13 -15.93 -8.01 -18.12
C GLU A 13 -14.52 -8.54 -17.81
N LYS A 14 -13.51 -7.67 -17.77
CA LYS A 14 -12.15 -8.05 -17.36
C LYS A 14 -12.02 -8.31 -15.86
N LEU A 15 -12.75 -7.56 -15.03
CA LEU A 15 -12.81 -7.81 -13.59
C LEU A 15 -13.49 -9.16 -13.30
N GLU A 16 -14.60 -9.45 -13.96
CA GLU A 16 -15.30 -10.73 -13.81
C GLU A 16 -14.41 -11.90 -14.26
N ALA A 17 -13.74 -11.80 -15.41
CA ALA A 17 -12.81 -12.81 -15.89
C ALA A 17 -11.57 -12.96 -14.99
N GLY A 18 -11.14 -11.89 -14.31
CA GLY A 18 -10.11 -11.92 -13.27
C GLY A 18 -10.57 -12.70 -12.05
N TRP A 19 -11.77 -12.44 -11.59
CA TRP A 19 -12.38 -13.11 -10.43
C TRP A 19 -12.45 -14.63 -10.60
N GLU A 20 -12.84 -15.12 -11.77
CA GLU A 20 -12.85 -16.56 -12.04
C GLU A 20 -11.46 -17.21 -11.92
N LYS A 21 -10.40 -16.50 -12.31
CA LYS A 21 -9.03 -16.96 -12.16
C LYS A 21 -8.54 -16.93 -10.71
N ASP A 22 -9.08 -16.03 -9.91
CA ASP A 22 -8.64 -15.82 -8.53
C ASP A 22 -9.40 -16.69 -7.52
N VAL A 23 -10.47 -17.39 -7.93
CA VAL A 23 -11.22 -18.33 -7.05
C VAL A 23 -10.32 -19.34 -6.33
N PRO A 24 -9.31 -19.97 -6.96
CA PRO A 24 -8.41 -20.86 -6.25
C PRO A 24 -7.59 -20.15 -5.16
N ALA A 25 -7.10 -18.93 -5.42
CA ALA A 25 -6.34 -18.14 -4.45
C ALA A 25 -7.23 -17.70 -3.28
N VAL A 26 -8.42 -17.20 -3.56
CA VAL A 26 -9.42 -16.84 -2.55
C VAL A 26 -9.80 -18.06 -1.70
N THR A 27 -9.97 -19.23 -2.31
CA THR A 27 -10.28 -20.48 -1.59
C THR A 27 -9.12 -20.91 -0.70
N ALA A 28 -7.87 -20.80 -1.17
CA ALA A 28 -6.68 -21.11 -0.38
C ALA A 28 -6.57 -20.14 0.81
N HIS A 29 -6.80 -18.86 0.59
CA HIS A 29 -6.81 -17.84 1.65
C HIS A 29 -7.90 -18.13 2.69
N ALA A 30 -9.14 -18.44 2.27
CA ALA A 30 -10.22 -18.83 3.18
C ALA A 30 -9.84 -20.05 4.03
N LYS A 31 -9.18 -21.06 3.43
CA LYS A 31 -8.69 -22.23 4.19
C LYS A 31 -7.62 -21.85 5.20
N THR A 32 -6.80 -20.85 4.92
CA THR A 32 -5.81 -20.33 5.87
C THR A 32 -6.49 -19.63 7.04
N LEU A 33 -7.51 -18.80 6.77
CA LEU A 33 -8.30 -18.11 7.80
C LEU A 33 -8.97 -19.10 8.79
N LEU A 34 -9.41 -20.26 8.30
CA LEU A 34 -10.03 -21.28 9.15
C LEU A 34 -9.04 -22.00 10.10
N LYS A 35 -7.74 -21.86 9.88
CA LYS A 35 -6.69 -22.51 10.67
C LYS A 35 -6.09 -21.64 11.76
N VAL A 36 -6.43 -20.37 11.80
CA VAL A 36 -5.89 -19.41 12.75
C VAL A 36 -6.97 -18.94 13.73
N SER A 37 -6.58 -18.22 14.79
CA SER A 37 -7.56 -17.64 15.71
C SER A 37 -8.45 -16.62 14.99
N LYS A 38 -9.60 -16.32 15.58
CA LYS A 38 -10.56 -15.36 15.03
C LYS A 38 -9.92 -13.97 14.84
N GLU A 39 -9.15 -13.52 15.83
CA GLU A 39 -8.47 -12.25 15.82
C GLU A 39 -7.45 -12.20 14.66
N LYS A 40 -6.66 -13.26 14.51
CA LYS A 40 -5.68 -13.37 13.43
C LYS A 40 -6.34 -13.46 12.06
N ALA A 41 -7.49 -14.15 11.96
CA ALA A 41 -8.26 -14.20 10.72
C ALA A 41 -8.78 -12.83 10.31
N VAL A 42 -9.21 -11.99 11.27
CA VAL A 42 -9.64 -10.60 11.00
C VAL A 42 -8.46 -9.75 10.50
N GLU A 43 -7.28 -9.86 11.12
CA GLU A 43 -6.08 -9.18 10.64
C GLU A 43 -5.73 -9.56 9.20
N TYR A 44 -5.69 -10.85 8.90
CA TYR A 44 -5.39 -11.35 7.57
C TYR A 44 -6.43 -10.89 6.54
N LEU A 45 -7.71 -10.96 6.88
CA LEU A 45 -8.77 -10.52 5.99
C LEU A 45 -8.67 -9.01 5.70
N HIS A 46 -8.38 -8.22 6.72
CA HIS A 46 -8.19 -6.78 6.55
C HIS A 46 -7.01 -6.49 5.62
N ALA A 47 -5.84 -7.08 5.89
CA ALA A 47 -4.65 -6.89 5.07
C ALA A 47 -4.85 -7.35 3.62
N TYR A 48 -5.52 -8.49 3.42
CA TYR A 48 -5.85 -9.01 2.10
C TYR A 48 -6.75 -8.04 1.31
N ASN A 49 -7.80 -7.51 1.95
CA ASN A 49 -8.70 -6.55 1.29
C ASN A 49 -7.98 -5.26 0.90
N VAL A 50 -7.13 -4.72 1.78
CA VAL A 50 -6.31 -3.54 1.50
C VAL A 50 -5.38 -3.81 0.31
N ARG A 51 -4.70 -4.95 0.31
CA ARG A 51 -3.84 -5.36 -0.80
C ARG A 51 -4.61 -5.42 -2.12
N MET A 52 -5.74 -6.12 -2.17
CA MET A 52 -6.54 -6.29 -3.39
C MET A 52 -7.02 -4.95 -3.95
N LEU A 53 -7.41 -4.02 -3.07
CA LEU A 53 -7.78 -2.67 -3.48
C LEU A 53 -6.61 -1.92 -4.10
N ASN A 54 -5.44 -1.98 -3.46
CA ASN A 54 -4.24 -1.29 -3.93
C ASN A 54 -3.69 -1.90 -5.22
N GLU A 55 -3.76 -3.22 -5.40
CA GLU A 55 -3.43 -3.89 -6.66
C GLU A 55 -4.35 -3.43 -7.81
N ALA A 56 -5.65 -3.30 -7.54
CA ALA A 56 -6.60 -2.79 -8.52
C ALA A 56 -6.29 -1.33 -8.90
N GLN A 57 -5.95 -0.49 -7.93
CA GLN A 57 -5.55 0.90 -8.18
C GLN A 57 -4.25 0.96 -9.00
N ALA A 58 -3.24 0.15 -8.64
CA ALA A 58 -1.98 0.07 -9.38
C ALA A 58 -2.19 -0.39 -10.84
N ALA A 59 -3.09 -1.36 -11.07
CA ALA A 59 -3.41 -1.82 -12.41
C ALA A 59 -4.12 -0.75 -13.27
N VAL A 60 -4.89 0.14 -12.64
CA VAL A 60 -5.49 1.30 -13.33
C VAL A 60 -4.41 2.35 -13.63
N ALA A 61 -3.54 2.65 -12.67
CA ALA A 61 -2.44 3.60 -12.82
C ALA A 61 -1.45 3.16 -13.92
N GLU A 62 -1.15 1.86 -14.03
CA GLU A 62 -0.30 1.32 -15.10
C GLU A 62 -0.87 1.61 -16.49
N LYS A 63 -2.20 1.53 -16.65
CA LYS A 63 -2.88 1.84 -17.93
C LYS A 63 -2.89 3.32 -18.27
N LEU A 64 -2.82 4.17 -17.24
CA LEU A 64 -2.75 5.63 -17.38
C LEU A 64 -1.31 6.15 -17.52
N GLU A 65 -0.33 5.25 -17.76
CA GLU A 65 1.10 5.54 -17.82
C GLU A 65 1.70 6.11 -16.51
N GLU A 66 0.97 6.06 -15.42
CA GLU A 66 1.46 6.40 -14.08
C GLU A 66 2.17 5.20 -13.46
N LYS A 67 3.49 5.30 -13.33
CA LYS A 67 4.37 4.19 -12.93
C LYS A 67 4.42 3.99 -11.42
N ALA A 68 3.51 3.21 -10.87
CA ALA A 68 3.68 2.63 -9.53
C ALA A 68 3.31 1.13 -9.55
N PRO A 69 4.21 0.24 -10.00
CA PRO A 69 3.89 -1.17 -10.23
C PRO A 69 3.89 -2.04 -8.96
N TRP A 70 4.09 -1.45 -7.78
CA TRP A 70 4.27 -2.18 -6.54
C TRP A 70 3.18 -1.85 -5.54
N THR A 71 2.71 -2.86 -4.80
CA THR A 71 1.61 -2.71 -3.85
C THR A 71 2.13 -2.32 -2.48
N LEU A 72 1.61 -1.22 -1.95
CA LEU A 72 1.86 -0.70 -0.62
C LEU A 72 0.56 -0.62 0.17
N ALA A 73 0.63 -0.77 1.47
CA ALA A 73 -0.46 -0.39 2.36
C ALA A 73 0.06 0.36 3.59
N VAL A 74 -0.59 1.43 3.94
CA VAL A 74 -0.47 2.09 5.24
C VAL A 74 -1.50 1.46 6.16
N MET A 75 -1.05 0.78 7.22
CA MET A 75 -1.92 0.00 8.13
C MET A 75 -2.54 0.90 9.21
N ALA A 76 -3.14 2.00 8.77
CA ALA A 76 -3.88 2.93 9.62
C ALA A 76 -4.90 3.70 8.76
N ASP A 77 -6.10 3.88 9.29
CA ASP A 77 -7.16 4.66 8.61
C ASP A 77 -6.83 6.15 8.57
N SER A 78 -6.05 6.60 9.56
CA SER A 78 -5.61 7.99 9.66
C SER A 78 -4.21 8.10 10.29
N ILE A 79 -3.53 9.19 10.01
CA ILE A 79 -2.20 9.51 10.55
C ILE A 79 -2.28 10.83 11.30
N ASN A 80 -1.86 10.81 12.57
CA ASN A 80 -1.74 12.01 13.38
C ASN A 80 -0.34 12.63 13.20
N PRO A 81 -0.22 13.81 12.58
CA PRO A 81 1.06 14.43 12.26
C PRO A 81 1.87 14.90 13.48
N LYS A 82 1.29 14.82 14.67
CA LYS A 82 1.93 15.19 15.94
C LYS A 82 2.23 14.00 16.85
N SER A 83 1.76 12.80 16.48
CA SER A 83 1.92 11.60 17.29
C SER A 83 3.26 10.92 17.03
N ASP A 84 3.93 10.54 18.11
CA ASP A 84 5.09 9.64 18.08
C ASP A 84 4.69 8.15 18.07
N GLU A 85 3.38 7.85 18.06
CA GLU A 85 2.86 6.50 17.88
C GLU A 85 3.34 5.88 16.57
N LYS A 86 3.37 4.56 16.56
CA LYS A 86 3.89 3.80 15.43
C LYS A 86 2.77 3.49 14.44
N VAL A 87 3.13 3.51 13.17
CA VAL A 87 2.31 3.05 12.07
C VAL A 87 3.12 2.09 11.21
N GLU A 88 2.51 1.03 10.78
CA GLU A 88 3.12 0.06 9.87
C GLU A 88 2.78 0.43 8.43
N VAL A 89 3.79 0.32 7.56
CA VAL A 89 3.69 0.48 6.12
C VAL A 89 4.20 -0.81 5.50
N VAL A 90 3.36 -1.48 4.75
CA VAL A 90 3.62 -2.82 4.21
C VAL A 90 3.91 -2.73 2.73
N LEU A 91 5.08 -3.19 2.31
CA LEU A 91 5.39 -3.47 0.92
C LEU A 91 5.11 -4.95 0.66
N PHE A 92 4.12 -5.24 -0.16
CA PHE A 92 3.70 -6.62 -0.44
C PHE A 92 4.63 -7.32 -1.41
N SER A 93 4.91 -8.56 -1.11
CA SER A 93 5.57 -9.49 -2.05
C SER A 93 4.59 -9.93 -3.14
N SER A 94 5.13 -10.33 -4.26
CA SER A 94 4.37 -10.87 -5.38
C SER A 94 5.25 -11.79 -6.21
N GLY A 95 4.69 -12.43 -7.23
CA GLY A 95 5.50 -13.21 -8.19
C GLY A 95 6.55 -12.40 -8.96
N LYS A 96 6.51 -11.04 -8.86
CA LYS A 96 7.46 -10.13 -9.52
C LYS A 96 8.38 -9.40 -8.54
N LEU A 97 8.05 -9.38 -7.25
CA LEU A 97 8.78 -8.65 -6.21
C LEU A 97 8.88 -9.50 -4.95
N ASP A 98 10.08 -9.81 -4.52
CA ASP A 98 10.35 -10.31 -3.17
C ASP A 98 10.65 -9.12 -2.26
N ALA A 99 9.61 -8.62 -1.58
CA ALA A 99 9.72 -7.44 -0.73
C ALA A 99 10.67 -7.66 0.45
N THR A 100 10.92 -8.92 0.87
CA THR A 100 11.83 -9.23 1.99
C THR A 100 13.28 -8.83 1.72
N LYS A 101 13.62 -8.60 0.45
CA LYS A 101 14.95 -8.12 0.03
C LYS A 101 15.08 -6.59 0.04
N ALA A 102 14.05 -5.88 0.48
CA ALA A 102 14.14 -4.44 0.63
C ALA A 102 15.18 -4.06 1.69
N ASP A 103 16.02 -3.07 1.38
CA ASP A 103 17.05 -2.58 2.29
C ASP A 103 16.47 -1.52 3.24
N PRO A 104 16.29 -1.83 4.55
CA PRO A 104 15.72 -0.86 5.49
C PRO A 104 16.57 0.40 5.68
N LYS A 105 17.88 0.31 5.44
CA LYS A 105 18.79 1.47 5.53
C LYS A 105 18.65 2.42 4.35
N GLN A 106 18.13 1.91 3.24
CA GLN A 106 17.86 2.66 2.03
C GLN A 106 16.35 2.74 1.77
N THR A 107 15.58 2.86 2.86
CA THR A 107 14.11 2.99 2.81
C THR A 107 13.70 4.32 3.43
N TRP A 108 12.82 5.03 2.72
CA TRP A 108 12.26 6.30 3.15
C TRP A 108 10.76 6.33 2.87
N GLY A 109 10.00 6.81 3.86
CA GLY A 109 8.56 6.99 3.75
C GLY A 109 8.16 8.44 3.99
N GLY A 110 7.10 8.85 3.35
CA GLY A 110 6.52 10.19 3.52
C GLY A 110 5.61 10.57 2.38
N VAL A 111 5.08 11.79 2.45
CA VAL A 111 4.19 12.28 1.42
C VAL A 111 5.00 12.80 0.23
N GLY A 112 4.73 12.19 -0.92
CA GLY A 112 5.15 12.73 -2.20
C GLY A 112 4.09 13.72 -2.72
N ARG A 113 4.48 14.88 -3.23
CA ARG A 113 3.59 15.65 -4.08
C ARG A 113 3.60 15.01 -5.46
N ALA A 114 2.42 14.68 -5.96
CA ALA A 114 2.26 14.47 -7.39
C ALA A 114 2.79 15.71 -8.12
N SER A 115 3.77 15.53 -8.98
CA SER A 115 4.34 16.64 -9.72
C SER A 115 3.41 17.05 -10.83
N ILE A 116 3.32 18.34 -11.02
CA ILE A 116 2.87 18.93 -12.29
C ILE A 116 4.05 18.77 -13.28
N GLY A 117 3.88 17.88 -14.27
CA GLY A 117 4.91 17.57 -15.26
C GLY A 117 6.01 16.63 -14.75
N ASN A 118 6.68 15.92 -15.62
CA ASN A 118 7.63 14.82 -15.43
C ASN A 118 8.76 14.95 -14.39
N LYS A 119 8.63 15.79 -13.36
CA LYS A 119 9.58 15.92 -12.25
C LYS A 119 8.85 15.72 -10.93
N ILE A 120 9.09 14.59 -10.30
CA ILE A 120 8.80 14.39 -8.88
C ILE A 120 9.74 15.31 -8.12
N THR A 121 9.27 16.47 -7.73
CA THR A 121 9.99 17.35 -6.82
C THR A 121 9.79 16.79 -5.41
N MET A 122 10.69 15.92 -4.99
CA MET A 122 10.79 15.48 -3.60
C MET A 122 11.31 16.66 -2.76
N SER A 123 10.44 17.59 -2.41
CA SER A 123 10.81 18.77 -1.61
C SER A 123 10.65 18.53 -0.10
N GLN A 124 10.54 17.26 0.34
CA GLN A 124 10.17 16.99 1.72
C GLN A 124 11.15 16.05 2.42
N LYS A 125 11.28 16.27 3.72
CA LYS A 125 12.03 15.37 4.60
C LYS A 125 11.28 14.05 4.66
N LEU A 126 11.84 13.01 4.08
CA LEU A 126 11.33 11.66 4.19
C LEU A 126 11.82 11.06 5.52
N ALA A 127 10.96 10.28 6.17
CA ALA A 127 11.31 9.54 7.36
C ALA A 127 11.98 8.21 7.00
N GLN A 128 12.94 7.78 7.80
CA GLN A 128 13.41 6.40 7.79
C GLN A 128 12.55 5.54 8.72
N PRO A 129 12.37 4.26 8.43
CA PRO A 129 11.66 3.36 9.33
C PRO A 129 12.48 3.17 10.62
N VAL A 130 11.79 3.08 11.75
CA VAL A 130 12.40 2.78 13.05
C VAL A 130 12.58 1.28 13.26
N LYS A 131 11.87 0.47 12.49
CA LYS A 131 11.95 -1.00 12.48
C LYS A 131 11.56 -1.50 11.09
N ALA A 132 12.11 -2.65 10.70
CA ALA A 132 11.67 -3.41 9.55
C ALA A 132 11.70 -4.90 9.87
N GLU A 133 10.69 -5.63 9.45
CA GLU A 133 10.60 -7.08 9.65
C GLU A 133 9.82 -7.74 8.52
N ALA A 134 10.15 -9.01 8.23
CA ALA A 134 9.45 -9.79 7.23
C ALA A 134 8.35 -10.62 7.88
N ARG A 135 7.08 -10.37 7.51
CA ARG A 135 5.89 -11.09 7.98
C ARG A 135 4.95 -11.37 6.81
N ASP A 136 4.26 -12.49 6.84
CA ASP A 136 3.10 -12.73 5.97
C ASP A 136 1.91 -11.95 6.58
N ILE A 137 1.51 -10.86 5.93
CA ILE A 137 0.51 -9.94 6.45
C ILE A 137 -0.89 -10.31 6.00
N ASP A 138 -1.03 -10.77 4.76
CA ASP A 138 -2.34 -11.08 4.17
C ASP A 138 -2.66 -12.59 4.13
N GLY A 139 -1.75 -13.45 4.57
CA GLY A 139 -1.95 -14.89 4.66
C GLY A 139 -1.84 -15.61 3.32
N ASP A 140 -1.18 -15.03 2.32
CA ASP A 140 -0.99 -15.65 1.00
C ASP A 140 0.18 -16.64 0.96
N GLY A 141 0.99 -16.70 2.03
CA GLY A 141 2.13 -17.60 2.18
C GLY A 141 3.45 -16.98 1.74
N LEU A 142 3.44 -15.77 1.20
CA LEU A 142 4.64 -14.98 0.95
C LEU A 142 4.91 -14.07 2.15
N LYS A 143 6.16 -13.79 2.42
CA LYS A 143 6.52 -12.81 3.44
C LYS A 143 6.61 -11.43 2.79
N ASP A 144 5.92 -10.47 3.39
CA ASP A 144 5.97 -9.07 3.04
C ASP A 144 7.04 -8.35 3.86
N MET A 145 7.45 -7.17 3.43
CA MET A 145 8.31 -6.32 4.24
C MET A 145 7.47 -5.25 4.94
N VAL A 146 7.46 -5.32 6.26
CA VAL A 146 6.75 -4.37 7.13
C VAL A 146 7.74 -3.36 7.68
N PHE A 147 7.54 -2.10 7.34
CA PHE A 147 8.30 -0.97 7.84
C PHE A 147 7.49 -0.24 8.90
N THR A 148 8.05 -0.04 10.07
CA THR A 148 7.44 0.75 11.14
C THR A 148 7.99 2.16 11.12
N PHE A 149 7.10 3.14 11.03
CA PHE A 149 7.43 4.57 11.12
C PHE A 149 6.77 5.19 12.35
N THR A 150 7.20 6.38 12.74
CA THR A 150 6.36 7.25 13.58
C THR A 150 5.35 7.96 12.70
N GLN A 151 4.13 8.15 13.19
CA GLN A 151 3.10 8.88 12.44
C GLN A 151 3.56 10.28 12.07
N LYS A 152 4.14 11.01 13.05
CA LYS A 152 4.78 12.32 12.84
C LYS A 152 5.87 12.29 11.77
N GLY A 153 6.65 11.19 11.69
CA GLY A 153 7.70 11.02 10.69
C GLY A 153 7.12 10.94 9.28
N LEU A 154 6.09 10.12 9.07
CA LEU A 154 5.43 9.98 7.77
C LEU A 154 4.70 11.26 7.34
N ALA A 155 4.05 11.93 8.28
CA ALA A 155 3.22 13.10 8.02
C ALA A 155 3.95 14.44 8.16
N GLN A 156 5.28 14.46 8.08
CA GLN A 156 6.05 15.70 8.21
C GLN A 156 5.59 16.77 7.21
N ASN A 157 5.25 17.96 7.74
CA ASN A 157 4.84 19.14 6.97
C ASN A 157 3.53 19.00 6.21
N MET A 158 2.63 18.11 6.66
CA MET A 158 1.30 17.95 6.11
C MET A 158 0.33 18.99 6.68
N LEU A 159 -0.61 19.41 5.82
CA LEU A 159 -1.80 20.08 6.28
C LEU A 159 -2.79 19.02 6.78
N ALA A 160 -3.28 19.19 7.99
CA ALA A 160 -4.29 18.32 8.57
C ALA A 160 -5.65 18.44 7.84
N GLY A 161 -6.45 17.38 7.87
CA GLY A 161 -7.79 17.36 7.31
C GLY A 161 -7.90 17.03 5.83
N ALA A 162 -6.90 16.39 5.25
CA ALA A 162 -6.92 15.96 3.85
C ALA A 162 -6.31 14.57 3.66
N ASN A 163 -6.67 13.92 2.55
CA ASN A 163 -6.00 12.71 2.09
C ASN A 163 -4.72 13.06 1.35
N TYR A 164 -3.69 12.26 1.59
CA TYR A 164 -2.40 12.38 0.93
C TYR A 164 -1.87 11.04 0.47
N ASP A 165 -1.14 11.05 -0.64
CA ASP A 165 -0.39 9.90 -1.10
C ASP A 165 0.86 9.73 -0.24
N ILE A 166 0.93 8.64 0.48
CA ILE A 166 2.10 8.21 1.25
C ILE A 166 2.96 7.36 0.34
N TRP A 167 4.17 7.81 0.08
CA TRP A 167 5.13 7.10 -0.74
C TRP A 167 6.14 6.35 0.12
N LEU A 168 6.49 5.15 -0.31
CA LEU A 168 7.64 4.40 0.14
C LEU A 168 8.66 4.31 -0.99
N HIS A 169 9.88 4.69 -0.72
CA HIS A 169 11.02 4.50 -1.61
C HIS A 169 12.01 3.55 -0.94
N THR A 170 12.41 2.51 -1.63
CA THR A 170 13.36 1.52 -1.14
C THR A 170 14.20 0.95 -2.29
N TYR A 171 15.15 0.10 -1.96
CA TYR A 171 15.90 -0.69 -2.94
C TYR A 171 15.67 -2.17 -2.65
N VAL A 172 15.29 -2.92 -3.69
CA VAL A 172 15.11 -4.37 -3.67
C VAL A 172 16.07 -4.97 -4.69
N ASP A 173 16.96 -5.85 -4.27
CA ASP A 173 18.04 -6.38 -5.13
C ASP A 173 18.81 -5.29 -5.89
N GLY A 174 19.08 -4.15 -5.22
CA GLY A 174 19.78 -3.00 -5.81
C GLY A 174 18.98 -2.18 -6.81
N LYS A 175 17.72 -2.51 -7.08
CA LYS A 175 16.83 -1.75 -7.94
C LYS A 175 15.93 -0.85 -7.10
N ARG A 176 15.77 0.39 -7.55
CA ARG A 176 14.85 1.33 -6.90
C ARG A 176 13.41 0.87 -7.06
N VAL A 177 12.70 0.78 -5.95
CA VAL A 177 11.28 0.49 -5.85
C VAL A 177 10.59 1.70 -5.24
N ALA A 178 9.49 2.13 -5.85
CA ALA A 178 8.61 3.16 -5.32
C ALA A 178 7.19 2.63 -5.32
N ALA A 179 6.51 2.75 -4.21
CA ALA A 179 5.11 2.35 -4.05
C ALA A 179 4.37 3.41 -3.25
N MET A 180 3.06 3.49 -3.41
CA MET A 180 2.25 4.47 -2.71
C MET A 180 0.93 3.88 -2.22
N ASP A 181 0.41 4.49 -1.18
CA ASP A 181 -0.96 4.32 -0.68
C ASP A 181 -1.49 5.69 -0.21
N THR A 182 -2.80 5.80 -0.02
CA THR A 182 -3.43 7.04 0.41
C THR A 182 -3.83 6.95 1.87
N ALA A 183 -3.49 7.95 2.68
CA ALA A 183 -3.92 8.05 4.06
C ALA A 183 -4.50 9.44 4.38
N PHE A 184 -5.46 9.44 5.31
CA PHE A 184 -6.03 10.69 5.84
C PHE A 184 -5.11 11.26 6.93
N ILE A 185 -4.82 12.54 6.87
CA ILE A 185 -4.05 13.24 7.90
C ILE A 185 -5.02 13.94 8.85
N GLU A 186 -5.02 13.52 10.11
CA GLU A 186 -5.95 14.00 11.13
C GLU A 186 -5.82 15.50 11.39
N THR A 187 -6.96 16.16 11.63
CA THR A 187 -7.01 17.49 12.24
C THR A 187 -6.86 17.40 13.76
N GLU A 188 -6.26 18.40 14.37
CA GLU A 188 -6.30 18.52 15.84
C GLU A 188 -7.76 18.49 16.33
N GLY A 189 -8.06 17.52 17.19
CA GLY A 189 -9.36 17.43 17.87
C GLY A 189 -10.38 16.49 17.23
N TYR A 190 -10.07 15.81 16.15
CA TYR A 190 -10.92 14.73 15.64
C TYR A 190 -10.72 13.49 16.54
N LYS A 191 -11.68 13.31 17.45
CA LYS A 191 -11.89 12.02 18.14
C LYS A 191 -13.01 11.34 17.38
N GLY A 192 -12.64 10.35 16.54
CA GLY A 192 -13.58 9.45 15.90
C GLY A 192 -14.44 8.68 16.87
#